data_4c735cc408607a0e3861ee5be152f887
#
_entry.id   4c735cc408607a0e3861ee5be152f887
#
_cell.length_a   1.000
_cell.length_b   1.000
_cell.length_c   1.000
_cell.angle_alpha   90.00
_cell.angle_beta   90.00
_cell.angle_gamma   90.00
#
_symmetry.space_group_name_H-M   'P 1'
#
loop_
_entity.id
_entity.type
_entity.pdbx_description
1 polymer ?
#
loop_
_entity_poly.entity_id
_entity_poly.type
_entity_poly.pdbx_seq_one_letter_code
_entity_poly.pdbx_strand_id
1 'polypeptide(L)'
;MTVEQDSRATAVIGATAAIVAVEGGLKGKRFGLGGRPITLGRGDENDVVLTSVLASRVHAELRPDADGYVLHDRGSINGTLVNGKSVTVHQLRSGDQIAIGDETFRFESSDPKATVLAGRIPRRVAQSPSGPVLRVTVTGGGPVGLSFALLLADLMGPRVSITAYDGRWTRSGGEVVWKTPEQGNVRRQQVVTVQSRQYLRLPTEVQERLFTPDAYCEMWPTGPDSIEGLCPRNIRIAYIEDQLLAIANDKPDQIQLIPEPFDPAAAQDEIAEGHVLAICEGSSSRTLEHFADKFGIGDPSLYALDGTHVQDMVLGLRVKSELPDPMSVLLTVAQNRFLLNSLHGEGFLNMRLTDQETKEAVGIDPVRQVFTPCIQSAPCLLERRQSGEFFCSEHHALFLPALLRGSAFWERVHEGLQLFGVPPENLTAVTGFRLDMVQRPRFTTQLNPTTATAPGTFGFLLGDTANAIHFWPGRGLNSGLASVTSLARCLAATWRGTALRDADFVRHEAVMAMLQYRHKSRAWRQMVMTDASGDVRAIKDVIAQGMAEADQGAFDQKADINALMERLVGIRRRLEARIDGLPDDATLRDHLERLPGQLVHTLLVSDAWDTRNVGGEEVDVEWLLKPAATTELK
;
A
#
# COMPACT_ATOMS: atom_id res chain seq x y z
N MET A 1 -40.77 -52.34 14.95
CA MET A 1 -41.04 -51.20 14.10
C MET A 1 -39.73 -50.46 13.93
N THR A 2 -39.07 -50.79 12.85
CA THR A 2 -37.75 -50.30 12.45
C THR A 2 -37.94 -48.97 11.72
N VAL A 3 -37.30 -47.91 12.16
CA VAL A 3 -37.29 -46.65 11.46
C VAL A 3 -36.04 -46.65 10.57
N GLU A 4 -36.27 -46.71 9.27
CA GLU A 4 -35.26 -46.54 8.22
C GLU A 4 -34.72 -45.12 8.25
N GLN A 5 -33.40 -45.00 8.41
CA GLN A 5 -32.65 -43.78 8.10
C GLN A 5 -32.47 -43.73 6.57
N ASP A 6 -33.11 -42.75 5.96
CA ASP A 6 -33.00 -42.42 4.56
C ASP A 6 -31.65 -41.75 4.27
N SER A 7 -30.67 -42.53 3.81
CA SER A 7 -29.36 -42.07 3.39
C SER A 7 -29.45 -41.52 1.96
N ARG A 8 -29.61 -40.23 1.80
CA ARG A 8 -29.44 -39.54 0.50
C ARG A 8 -27.96 -39.40 0.12
N ALA A 9 -27.30 -40.50 -0.11
CA ALA A 9 -26.04 -40.53 -0.85
C ALA A 9 -26.35 -41.04 -2.28
N THR A 10 -26.71 -40.13 -3.16
CA THR A 10 -26.83 -40.46 -4.58
C THR A 10 -25.41 -40.61 -5.13
N ALA A 11 -24.95 -41.85 -5.25
CA ALA A 11 -23.71 -42.17 -5.98
C ALA A 11 -23.93 -41.83 -7.45
N VAL A 12 -23.33 -40.72 -7.91
CA VAL A 12 -23.23 -40.38 -9.33
C VAL A 12 -22.18 -41.32 -9.93
N ILE A 13 -22.65 -42.39 -10.58
CA ILE A 13 -21.81 -43.28 -11.39
C ILE A 13 -21.41 -42.49 -12.64
N GLY A 14 -20.12 -42.04 -12.70
CA GLY A 14 -19.56 -41.36 -13.85
C GLY A 14 -18.87 -40.00 -13.56
N ALA A 15 -18.64 -39.61 -12.32
CA ALA A 15 -17.90 -38.37 -12.04
C ALA A 15 -16.43 -38.53 -12.45
N THR A 16 -16.00 -37.72 -13.44
CA THR A 16 -14.63 -37.67 -13.94
C THR A 16 -13.68 -36.98 -12.96
N ALA A 17 -14.18 -36.30 -11.93
CA ALA A 17 -13.43 -35.67 -10.88
C ALA A 17 -14.02 -35.87 -9.48
N ALA A 18 -13.19 -35.82 -8.44
CA ALA A 18 -13.60 -35.95 -7.05
C ALA A 18 -12.59 -35.26 -6.11
N ILE A 19 -13.02 -34.96 -4.88
CA ILE A 19 -12.11 -34.73 -3.76
C ILE A 19 -12.19 -35.89 -2.77
N VAL A 20 -11.03 -36.31 -2.27
CA VAL A 20 -10.91 -37.43 -1.32
C VAL A 20 -10.28 -36.90 -0.05
N ALA A 21 -10.97 -37.03 1.07
CA ALA A 21 -10.44 -36.63 2.37
C ALA A 21 -9.31 -37.59 2.78
N VAL A 22 -8.09 -37.01 2.96
CA VAL A 22 -6.87 -37.76 3.33
C VAL A 22 -6.51 -37.58 4.79
N GLU A 23 -6.95 -36.47 5.42
CA GLU A 23 -6.76 -36.16 6.84
C GLU A 23 -8.03 -35.52 7.41
N GLY A 24 -8.14 -35.52 8.76
CA GLY A 24 -9.27 -34.94 9.49
C GLY A 24 -10.42 -35.91 9.75
N GLY A 25 -11.54 -35.38 10.24
CA GLY A 25 -12.72 -36.18 10.65
C GLY A 25 -13.46 -36.84 9.50
N LEU A 26 -13.25 -36.39 8.27
CA LEU A 26 -13.84 -36.96 7.06
C LEU A 26 -12.91 -37.94 6.35
N LYS A 27 -11.75 -38.28 6.92
CA LYS A 27 -10.74 -39.15 6.30
C LYS A 27 -11.34 -40.42 5.67
N GLY A 28 -10.97 -40.65 4.42
CA GLY A 28 -11.43 -41.79 3.60
C GLY A 28 -12.74 -41.53 2.84
N LYS A 29 -13.46 -40.44 3.12
CA LYS A 29 -14.65 -40.10 2.33
C LYS A 29 -14.25 -39.51 0.98
N ARG A 30 -15.03 -39.86 -0.07
CA ARG A 30 -14.89 -39.40 -1.44
C ARG A 30 -16.13 -38.63 -1.85
N PHE A 31 -15.95 -37.42 -2.37
CA PHE A 31 -17.02 -36.55 -2.86
C PHE A 31 -16.85 -36.35 -4.37
N GLY A 32 -17.81 -36.88 -5.16
CA GLY A 32 -17.81 -36.73 -6.61
C GLY A 32 -18.15 -35.30 -7.02
N LEU A 33 -17.40 -34.75 -7.96
CA LEU A 33 -17.63 -33.42 -8.51
C LEU A 33 -18.37 -33.55 -9.83
N GLY A 34 -19.50 -32.84 -9.95
CA GLY A 34 -20.38 -32.82 -11.12
C GLY A 34 -20.35 -31.44 -11.82
N GLY A 35 -21.29 -31.25 -12.76
CA GLY A 35 -21.40 -30.00 -13.53
C GLY A 35 -21.92 -28.78 -12.75
N ARG A 36 -22.10 -28.88 -11.43
CA ARG A 36 -22.54 -27.77 -10.57
C ARG A 36 -21.48 -27.41 -9.52
N PRO A 37 -21.46 -26.19 -9.03
CA PRO A 37 -20.61 -25.82 -7.88
C PRO A 37 -20.93 -26.67 -6.65
N ILE A 38 -19.89 -27.00 -5.86
CA ILE A 38 -19.97 -27.74 -4.59
C ILE A 38 -19.37 -26.89 -3.50
N THR A 39 -20.12 -26.70 -2.41
CA THR A 39 -19.68 -25.89 -1.25
C THR A 39 -19.10 -26.77 -0.14
N LEU A 40 -18.05 -26.23 0.53
CA LEU A 40 -17.40 -26.84 1.68
C LEU A 40 -17.45 -25.88 2.87
N GLY A 41 -17.83 -26.37 4.04
CA GLY A 41 -17.86 -25.56 5.25
C GLY A 41 -18.43 -26.36 6.43
N ARG A 42 -18.31 -25.83 7.66
CA ARG A 42 -18.83 -26.51 8.85
C ARG A 42 -20.34 -26.33 9.09
N GLY A 43 -21.01 -25.48 8.31
CA GLY A 43 -22.47 -25.31 8.36
C GLY A 43 -23.16 -26.44 7.62
N ASP A 44 -24.33 -26.88 8.13
CA ASP A 44 -25.11 -28.00 7.58
C ASP A 44 -25.67 -27.69 6.18
N GLU A 45 -25.64 -26.45 5.76
CA GLU A 45 -26.06 -25.98 4.44
C GLU A 45 -25.08 -26.32 3.31
N ASN A 46 -23.87 -26.80 3.62
CA ASN A 46 -22.86 -27.11 2.59
C ASN A 46 -23.04 -28.51 1.99
N ASP A 47 -22.61 -28.67 0.74
CA ASP A 47 -22.55 -29.98 0.08
C ASP A 47 -21.56 -30.94 0.77
N VAL A 48 -20.45 -30.37 1.30
CA VAL A 48 -19.46 -31.10 2.11
C VAL A 48 -19.40 -30.44 3.46
N VAL A 49 -20.04 -31.02 4.46
CA VAL A 49 -20.04 -30.53 5.84
C VAL A 49 -18.76 -30.97 6.51
N LEU A 50 -17.91 -29.98 6.85
CA LEU A 50 -16.61 -30.18 7.49
C LEU A 50 -16.78 -30.34 9.01
N THR A 51 -15.99 -31.21 9.62
CA THR A 51 -16.01 -31.44 11.06
C THR A 51 -15.09 -30.52 11.83
N SER A 52 -14.14 -29.86 11.14
CA SER A 52 -13.17 -28.94 11.74
C SER A 52 -13.84 -27.69 12.29
N VAL A 53 -13.57 -27.39 13.56
CA VAL A 53 -14.02 -26.14 14.21
C VAL A 53 -13.31 -24.91 13.63
N LEU A 54 -12.18 -25.10 12.96
CA LEU A 54 -11.42 -24.05 12.29
C LEU A 54 -12.01 -23.69 10.92
N ALA A 55 -12.93 -24.52 10.37
CA ALA A 55 -13.62 -24.21 9.13
C ALA A 55 -14.71 -23.14 9.37
N SER A 56 -14.86 -22.20 8.44
CA SER A 56 -15.99 -21.26 8.41
C SER A 56 -17.31 -22.00 8.09
N ARG A 57 -18.44 -21.39 8.42
CA ARG A 57 -19.77 -21.99 8.14
C ARG A 57 -19.92 -22.29 6.65
N VAL A 58 -19.59 -21.34 5.78
CA VAL A 58 -19.34 -21.56 4.35
C VAL A 58 -17.87 -21.17 4.14
N HIS A 59 -17.01 -22.11 3.76
CA HIS A 59 -15.56 -21.90 3.75
C HIS A 59 -15.02 -21.75 2.32
N ALA A 60 -15.29 -22.73 1.48
CA ALA A 60 -14.79 -22.75 0.11
C ALA A 60 -15.85 -23.32 -0.85
N GLU A 61 -15.62 -23.14 -2.13
CA GLU A 61 -16.49 -23.62 -3.20
C GLU A 61 -15.64 -24.15 -4.36
N LEU A 62 -16.00 -25.33 -4.87
CA LEU A 62 -15.43 -25.92 -6.07
C LEU A 62 -16.38 -25.68 -7.23
N ARG A 63 -15.95 -24.97 -8.26
CA ARG A 63 -16.72 -24.65 -9.45
C ARG A 63 -16.17 -25.39 -10.65
N PRO A 64 -17.04 -26.04 -11.46
CA PRO A 64 -16.63 -26.52 -12.76
C PRO A 64 -16.28 -25.34 -13.67
N ASP A 65 -15.18 -25.48 -14.42
CA ASP A 65 -14.72 -24.52 -15.42
C ASP A 65 -14.35 -25.26 -16.72
N ALA A 66 -14.10 -24.51 -17.79
CA ALA A 66 -13.75 -25.06 -19.12
C ALA A 66 -12.51 -25.98 -19.07
N ASP A 67 -11.59 -25.72 -18.14
CA ASP A 67 -10.33 -26.47 -17.97
C ASP A 67 -10.33 -27.39 -16.73
N GLY A 68 -11.50 -27.70 -16.14
CA GLY A 68 -11.63 -28.60 -15.00
C GLY A 68 -12.40 -28.00 -13.83
N TYR A 69 -11.74 -27.81 -12.66
CA TYR A 69 -12.36 -27.25 -11.46
C TYR A 69 -11.52 -26.17 -10.86
N VAL A 70 -12.18 -25.08 -10.45
CA VAL A 70 -11.57 -23.95 -9.73
C VAL A 70 -12.06 -23.98 -8.28
N LEU A 71 -11.12 -23.95 -7.35
CA LEU A 71 -11.38 -23.74 -5.92
C LEU A 71 -11.46 -22.24 -5.65
N HIS A 72 -12.51 -21.83 -4.95
CA HIS A 72 -12.70 -20.47 -4.45
C HIS A 72 -12.83 -20.49 -2.94
N ASP A 73 -11.95 -19.82 -2.22
CA ASP A 73 -12.18 -19.48 -0.82
C ASP A 73 -13.31 -18.46 -0.73
N ARG A 74 -14.31 -18.72 0.11
CA ARG A 74 -15.51 -17.88 0.24
C ARG A 74 -15.36 -16.79 1.31
N GLY A 75 -14.14 -16.34 1.54
CA GLY A 75 -13.81 -15.37 2.59
C GLY A 75 -13.81 -16.05 3.96
N SER A 76 -13.21 -17.22 4.01
CA SER A 76 -13.08 -17.98 5.26
C SER A 76 -12.20 -17.25 6.29
N ILE A 77 -12.41 -17.58 7.57
CA ILE A 77 -11.67 -16.93 8.67
C ILE A 77 -10.20 -17.37 8.67
N ASN A 78 -9.96 -18.67 8.48
CA ASN A 78 -8.62 -19.26 8.58
C ASN A 78 -7.96 -19.54 7.21
N GLY A 79 -8.65 -19.24 6.10
CA GLY A 79 -8.14 -19.44 4.76
C GLY A 79 -8.19 -20.90 4.30
N THR A 80 -8.06 -21.09 2.97
CA THR A 80 -7.93 -22.38 2.30
C THR A 80 -6.50 -22.52 1.78
N LEU A 81 -5.85 -23.66 2.04
CA LEU A 81 -4.53 -23.96 1.50
C LEU A 81 -4.62 -24.95 0.36
N VAL A 82 -3.83 -24.73 -0.70
CA VAL A 82 -3.58 -25.74 -1.74
C VAL A 82 -2.09 -26.02 -1.80
N ASN A 83 -1.71 -27.28 -1.60
CA ASN A 83 -0.30 -27.72 -1.53
C ASN A 83 0.52 -26.90 -0.51
N GLY A 84 -0.09 -26.59 0.64
CA GLY A 84 0.52 -25.80 1.71
C GLY A 84 0.57 -24.28 1.47
N LYS A 85 0.02 -23.79 0.34
CA LYS A 85 -0.04 -22.35 0.04
C LYS A 85 -1.48 -21.85 0.19
N SER A 86 -1.65 -20.70 0.84
CA SER A 86 -2.96 -20.05 0.97
C SER A 86 -3.46 -19.54 -0.39
N VAL A 87 -4.72 -19.82 -0.68
CA VAL A 87 -5.35 -19.45 -1.96
C VAL A 87 -6.74 -18.84 -1.73
N THR A 88 -7.07 -17.84 -2.52
CA THR A 88 -8.45 -17.33 -2.64
C THR A 88 -9.16 -17.92 -3.85
N VAL A 89 -8.41 -18.17 -4.93
CA VAL A 89 -8.87 -18.84 -6.14
C VAL A 89 -7.71 -19.69 -6.66
N HIS A 90 -7.99 -20.95 -6.99
CA HIS A 90 -6.97 -21.88 -7.51
C HIS A 90 -7.56 -22.82 -8.54
N GLN A 91 -6.94 -22.92 -9.72
CA GLN A 91 -7.27 -23.94 -10.72
C GLN A 91 -6.70 -25.27 -10.28
N LEU A 92 -7.57 -26.21 -9.92
CA LEU A 92 -7.18 -27.51 -9.38
C LEU A 92 -6.57 -28.41 -10.44
N ARG A 93 -5.52 -29.13 -10.04
CA ARG A 93 -4.86 -30.18 -10.81
C ARG A 93 -4.97 -31.51 -10.07
N SER A 94 -5.06 -32.59 -10.80
CA SER A 94 -5.10 -33.92 -10.19
C SER A 94 -3.87 -34.14 -9.31
N GLY A 95 -4.10 -34.48 -8.04
CA GLY A 95 -3.07 -34.61 -7.01
C GLY A 95 -2.97 -33.42 -6.05
N ASP A 96 -3.59 -32.28 -6.35
CA ASP A 96 -3.57 -31.12 -5.43
C ASP A 96 -4.18 -31.47 -4.08
N GLN A 97 -3.52 -31.03 -3.01
CA GLN A 97 -3.98 -31.18 -1.62
C GLN A 97 -4.64 -29.88 -1.16
N ILE A 98 -5.91 -29.95 -0.81
CA ILE A 98 -6.72 -28.82 -0.33
C ILE A 98 -6.86 -28.98 1.18
N ALA A 99 -6.31 -28.07 1.98
CA ALA A 99 -6.43 -28.07 3.43
C ALA A 99 -7.38 -26.95 3.89
N ILE A 100 -8.34 -27.31 4.75
CA ILE A 100 -9.34 -26.43 5.38
C ILE A 100 -9.43 -26.78 6.87
N GLY A 101 -8.84 -25.94 7.71
CA GLY A 101 -8.68 -26.28 9.13
C GLY A 101 -7.89 -27.57 9.30
N ASP A 102 -8.46 -28.54 10.02
CA ASP A 102 -7.83 -29.86 10.27
C ASP A 102 -8.14 -30.90 9.18
N GLU A 103 -8.86 -30.52 8.16
CA GLU A 103 -9.26 -31.41 7.07
C GLU A 103 -8.40 -31.18 5.85
N THR A 104 -7.85 -32.28 5.28
CA THR A 104 -7.09 -32.23 4.02
C THR A 104 -7.75 -33.13 2.99
N PHE A 105 -8.00 -32.59 1.80
CA PHE A 105 -8.56 -33.31 0.67
C PHE A 105 -7.54 -33.41 -0.47
N ARG A 106 -7.52 -34.54 -1.19
CA ARG A 106 -6.79 -34.67 -2.45
C ARG A 106 -7.78 -34.56 -3.61
N PHE A 107 -7.51 -33.67 -4.54
CA PHE A 107 -8.29 -33.57 -5.77
C PHE A 107 -7.86 -34.66 -6.77
N GLU A 108 -8.81 -35.37 -7.34
CA GLU A 108 -8.60 -36.43 -8.34
C GLU A 108 -9.42 -36.11 -9.57
N SER A 109 -8.79 -36.12 -10.76
CA SER A 109 -9.47 -36.00 -12.05
C SER A 109 -8.88 -37.01 -13.03
N SER A 110 -9.78 -37.70 -13.74
CA SER A 110 -9.42 -38.67 -14.79
C SER A 110 -9.42 -38.05 -16.20
N ASP A 111 -9.61 -36.72 -16.33
CA ASP A 111 -9.55 -36.05 -17.63
C ASP A 111 -8.08 -35.90 -18.08
N PRO A 112 -7.69 -36.50 -19.24
CA PRO A 112 -6.32 -36.44 -19.74
C PRO A 112 -5.86 -35.01 -20.09
N LYS A 113 -6.76 -34.04 -20.25
CA LYS A 113 -6.44 -32.64 -20.55
C LYS A 113 -5.89 -31.88 -19.35
N ALA A 114 -6.07 -32.38 -18.13
CA ALA A 114 -5.54 -31.75 -16.91
C ALA A 114 -4.05 -32.10 -16.63
N THR A 115 -3.40 -32.95 -17.41
CA THR A 115 -2.07 -33.48 -17.09
C THR A 115 -0.95 -33.03 -18.03
N VAL A 116 -1.23 -32.31 -19.09
CA VAL A 116 -0.19 -31.87 -20.04
C VAL A 116 -0.29 -30.37 -20.27
N LEU A 117 0.52 -29.59 -19.59
CA LEU A 117 1.10 -28.36 -20.11
C LEU A 117 2.05 -27.70 -19.08
N ALA A 118 3.15 -28.41 -18.73
CA ALA A 118 4.39 -27.74 -18.42
C ALA A 118 5.09 -27.49 -19.78
N GLY A 119 4.84 -26.36 -20.38
CA GLY A 119 5.51 -26.00 -21.62
C GLY A 119 4.60 -25.27 -22.61
N ARG A 120 4.79 -23.96 -22.68
CA ARG A 120 4.15 -23.03 -23.61
C ARG A 120 2.66 -22.77 -23.36
N ILE A 121 2.39 -21.62 -22.72
CA ILE A 121 1.11 -20.93 -22.82
C ILE A 121 0.90 -20.60 -24.31
N PRO A 122 -0.16 -21.11 -24.97
CA PRO A 122 -0.52 -20.62 -26.28
C PRO A 122 -0.94 -19.17 -26.15
N ARG A 123 -0.33 -18.26 -26.91
CA ARG A 123 -0.87 -16.92 -27.13
C ARG A 123 -2.37 -17.09 -27.42
N ARG A 124 -3.21 -16.64 -26.50
CA ARG A 124 -4.65 -16.53 -26.75
C ARG A 124 -4.82 -15.65 -27.97
N VAL A 125 -5.32 -16.21 -29.05
CA VAL A 125 -5.81 -15.42 -30.19
C VAL A 125 -6.87 -14.51 -29.62
N ALA A 126 -6.66 -13.21 -29.74
CA ALA A 126 -7.61 -12.20 -29.28
C ALA A 126 -8.98 -12.50 -29.89
N GLN A 127 -9.88 -13.02 -29.06
CA GLN A 127 -11.29 -13.10 -29.45
C GLN A 127 -11.81 -11.67 -29.45
N SER A 128 -12.36 -11.24 -30.56
CA SER A 128 -13.05 -9.96 -30.64
C SER A 128 -14.03 -9.82 -29.48
N PRO A 129 -14.08 -8.67 -28.79
CA PRO A 129 -14.92 -8.50 -27.62
C PRO A 129 -16.37 -8.78 -27.96
N SER A 130 -16.95 -9.79 -27.33
CA SER A 130 -18.37 -10.17 -27.52
C SER A 130 -19.31 -9.27 -26.70
N GLY A 131 -18.96 -8.01 -26.48
CA GLY A 131 -19.76 -7.05 -25.71
C GLY A 131 -19.17 -5.63 -25.74
N PRO A 132 -19.91 -4.68 -25.17
CA PRO A 132 -19.48 -3.29 -25.13
C PRO A 132 -18.20 -3.10 -24.29
N VAL A 133 -17.25 -2.35 -24.83
CA VAL A 133 -15.95 -2.08 -24.23
C VAL A 133 -16.03 -0.82 -23.36
N LEU A 134 -15.58 -0.91 -22.11
CA LEU A 134 -15.36 0.21 -21.22
C LEU A 134 -14.06 0.95 -21.64
N ARG A 135 -14.15 2.20 -22.04
CA ARG A 135 -12.99 3.03 -22.36
C ARG A 135 -12.56 3.84 -21.13
N VAL A 136 -11.30 3.68 -20.73
CA VAL A 136 -10.74 4.25 -19.50
C VAL A 136 -9.45 5.00 -19.84
N THR A 137 -9.38 6.26 -19.43
CA THR A 137 -8.15 7.05 -19.46
C THR A 137 -7.58 7.13 -18.04
N VAL A 138 -6.29 6.83 -17.88
CA VAL A 138 -5.56 6.91 -16.61
C VAL A 138 -4.50 7.99 -16.73
N THR A 139 -4.57 9.00 -15.87
CA THR A 139 -3.56 10.06 -15.81
C THR A 139 -2.63 9.84 -14.61
N GLY A 140 -1.33 9.67 -14.91
CA GLY A 140 -0.31 9.31 -13.93
C GLY A 140 -0.06 7.81 -13.83
N GLY A 141 1.03 7.35 -14.45
CA GLY A 141 1.47 5.96 -14.49
C GLY A 141 2.38 5.55 -13.31
N GLY A 142 2.19 6.15 -12.14
CA GLY A 142 2.83 5.72 -10.90
C GLY A 142 2.25 4.39 -10.37
N PRO A 143 2.67 3.95 -9.16
CA PRO A 143 2.24 2.67 -8.60
C PRO A 143 0.72 2.49 -8.53
N VAL A 144 -0.01 3.57 -8.25
CA VAL A 144 -1.48 3.54 -8.13
C VAL A 144 -2.14 3.43 -9.51
N GLY A 145 -1.74 4.27 -10.48
CA GLY A 145 -2.33 4.27 -11.81
C GLY A 145 -2.08 2.97 -12.58
N LEU A 146 -0.83 2.46 -12.55
CA LEU A 146 -0.51 1.17 -13.17
C LEU A 146 -1.20 0.00 -12.46
N SER A 147 -1.25 -0.01 -11.11
CA SER A 147 -2.00 -1.05 -10.39
C SER A 147 -3.49 -1.03 -10.73
N PHE A 148 -4.08 0.16 -10.92
CA PHE A 148 -5.47 0.30 -11.34
C PHE A 148 -5.68 -0.27 -12.75
N ALA A 149 -4.83 0.10 -13.70
CA ALA A 149 -4.91 -0.37 -15.08
C ALA A 149 -4.79 -1.91 -15.15
N LEU A 150 -3.80 -2.49 -14.44
CA LEU A 150 -3.56 -3.92 -14.42
C LEU A 150 -4.68 -4.69 -13.73
N LEU A 151 -5.17 -4.22 -12.59
CA LEU A 151 -6.28 -4.89 -11.88
C LEU A 151 -7.57 -4.81 -12.68
N LEU A 152 -7.87 -3.68 -13.30
CA LEU A 152 -9.07 -3.53 -14.12
C LEU A 152 -9.00 -4.38 -15.39
N ALA A 153 -7.82 -4.45 -16.04
CA ALA A 153 -7.58 -5.33 -17.18
C ALA A 153 -7.76 -6.81 -16.83
N ASP A 154 -7.27 -7.22 -15.65
CA ASP A 154 -7.44 -8.59 -15.13
C ASP A 154 -8.93 -8.92 -14.88
N LEU A 155 -9.66 -8.03 -14.21
CA LEU A 155 -11.07 -8.24 -13.86
C LEU A 155 -12.02 -8.22 -15.08
N MET A 156 -11.71 -7.42 -16.09
CA MET A 156 -12.62 -7.19 -17.21
C MET A 156 -12.22 -7.91 -18.51
N GLY A 157 -10.96 -8.32 -18.63
CA GLY A 157 -10.45 -8.96 -19.84
C GLY A 157 -10.66 -8.08 -21.08
N PRO A 158 -11.17 -8.64 -22.21
CA PRO A 158 -11.34 -7.89 -23.46
C PRO A 158 -12.47 -6.84 -23.41
N ARG A 159 -13.20 -6.73 -22.30
CA ARG A 159 -14.29 -5.75 -22.12
C ARG A 159 -13.81 -4.37 -21.64
N VAL A 160 -12.49 -4.16 -21.56
CA VAL A 160 -11.90 -2.86 -21.21
C VAL A 160 -10.79 -2.49 -22.18
N SER A 161 -10.72 -1.20 -22.49
CA SER A 161 -9.61 -0.57 -23.22
C SER A 161 -9.12 0.59 -22.36
N ILE A 162 -7.84 0.58 -22.02
CA ILE A 162 -7.22 1.51 -21.09
C ILE A 162 -6.13 2.29 -21.83
N THR A 163 -6.16 3.62 -21.75
CA THR A 163 -5.07 4.49 -22.19
C THR A 163 -4.45 5.13 -20.97
N ALA A 164 -3.16 4.90 -20.72
CA ALA A 164 -2.45 5.44 -19.57
C ALA A 164 -1.37 6.42 -19.99
N TYR A 165 -1.35 7.59 -19.35
CA TYR A 165 -0.45 8.70 -19.62
C TYR A 165 0.53 8.92 -18.46
N ASP A 166 1.82 9.10 -18.79
CA ASP A 166 2.79 9.61 -17.81
C ASP A 166 3.95 10.34 -18.51
N GLY A 167 4.17 11.59 -18.15
CA GLY A 167 5.24 12.43 -18.71
C GLY A 167 6.66 11.99 -18.30
N ARG A 168 6.80 11.09 -17.32
CA ARG A 168 8.07 10.51 -16.89
C ARG A 168 8.51 9.31 -17.72
N TRP A 169 7.70 8.89 -18.69
CA TRP A 169 8.00 7.80 -19.61
C TRP A 169 8.63 8.29 -20.91
N THR A 170 9.31 7.38 -21.60
CA THR A 170 9.83 7.54 -22.96
C THR A 170 9.74 6.21 -23.71
N ARG A 171 9.97 6.22 -25.02
CA ARG A 171 10.03 4.98 -25.81
C ARG A 171 11.48 4.57 -26.06
N SER A 172 11.75 3.29 -25.85
CA SER A 172 13.05 2.69 -26.15
C SER A 172 12.84 1.25 -26.63
N GLY A 173 13.41 0.89 -27.77
CA GLY A 173 13.32 -0.49 -28.30
C GLY A 173 11.90 -0.99 -28.61
N GLY A 174 10.93 -0.09 -28.78
CA GLY A 174 9.52 -0.46 -28.99
C GLY A 174 8.66 -0.52 -27.71
N GLU A 175 9.28 -0.50 -26.54
CA GLU A 175 8.64 -0.49 -25.23
C GLU A 175 8.59 0.91 -24.63
N VAL A 176 7.66 1.11 -23.69
CA VAL A 176 7.62 2.29 -22.84
C VAL A 176 8.46 2.03 -21.60
N VAL A 177 9.41 2.93 -21.33
CA VAL A 177 10.34 2.83 -20.21
C VAL A 177 10.37 4.15 -19.43
N TRP A 178 10.89 4.12 -18.22
CA TRP A 178 11.09 5.34 -17.43
C TRP A 178 12.22 6.17 -18.03
N LYS A 179 12.04 7.49 -18.11
CA LYS A 179 13.10 8.44 -18.40
C LYS A 179 14.24 8.29 -17.39
N THR A 180 15.45 8.52 -17.84
CA THR A 180 16.64 8.54 -16.98
C THR A 180 16.75 9.88 -16.23
N PRO A 181 17.64 10.02 -15.23
CA PRO A 181 17.93 11.29 -14.58
C PRO A 181 18.37 12.39 -15.57
N GLU A 182 19.14 12.02 -16.61
CA GLU A 182 19.58 12.94 -17.66
C GLU A 182 18.42 13.43 -18.54
N GLN A 183 17.33 12.67 -18.57
CA GLN A 183 16.07 13.03 -19.25
C GLN A 183 15.08 13.74 -18.30
N GLY A 184 15.53 14.12 -17.10
CA GLY A 184 14.75 14.88 -16.10
C GLY A 184 13.80 14.03 -15.26
N ASN A 185 14.08 12.74 -15.05
CA ASN A 185 13.26 11.90 -14.18
C ASN A 185 14.08 11.29 -13.03
N VAL A 186 13.98 11.89 -11.86
CA VAL A 186 14.55 11.33 -10.64
C VAL A 186 13.55 10.33 -10.04
N ARG A 187 13.92 9.04 -10.05
CA ARG A 187 13.09 7.95 -9.55
C ARG A 187 13.01 7.94 -8.03
N ARG A 188 11.84 7.62 -7.50
CA ARG A 188 11.61 7.51 -6.06
C ARG A 188 12.29 6.28 -5.48
N GLN A 189 13.36 6.49 -4.71
CA GLN A 189 14.13 5.41 -4.09
C GLN A 189 13.66 5.06 -2.67
N GLN A 190 12.61 5.71 -2.18
CA GLN A 190 12.05 5.47 -0.85
C GLN A 190 11.56 4.02 -0.73
N VAL A 191 11.82 3.45 0.44
CA VAL A 191 11.27 2.15 0.85
C VAL A 191 9.90 2.39 1.49
N VAL A 192 8.92 1.65 1.05
CA VAL A 192 7.55 1.69 1.57
C VAL A 192 7.12 0.33 2.06
N THR A 193 6.27 0.30 3.07
CA THR A 193 5.67 -0.92 3.59
C THR A 193 4.33 -1.16 2.90
N VAL A 194 4.21 -2.26 2.15
CA VAL A 194 2.94 -2.69 1.55
C VAL A 194 2.30 -3.74 2.45
N GLN A 195 1.09 -3.47 2.89
CA GLN A 195 0.33 -4.35 3.78
C GLN A 195 -0.16 -5.60 3.03
N SER A 196 -0.18 -6.75 3.69
CA SER A 196 -0.60 -8.02 3.10
C SER A 196 -2.00 -7.95 2.50
N ARG A 197 -2.93 -7.33 3.19
CA ARG A 197 -4.31 -7.12 2.72
C ARG A 197 -4.39 -6.34 1.40
N GLN A 198 -3.43 -5.48 1.10
CA GLN A 198 -3.39 -4.70 -0.13
C GLN A 198 -2.74 -5.48 -1.28
N TYR A 199 -1.56 -6.08 -1.05
CA TYR A 199 -0.89 -6.78 -2.15
C TYR A 199 -1.59 -8.08 -2.57
N LEU A 200 -2.29 -8.76 -1.67
CA LEU A 200 -3.09 -9.95 -1.99
C LEU A 200 -4.28 -9.68 -2.92
N ARG A 201 -4.67 -8.42 -3.08
CA ARG A 201 -5.75 -8.01 -3.98
C ARG A 201 -5.30 -7.64 -5.39
N LEU A 202 -4.00 -7.54 -5.59
CA LEU A 202 -3.42 -7.34 -6.91
C LEU A 202 -3.50 -8.64 -7.70
N PRO A 203 -3.51 -8.59 -9.05
CA PRO A 203 -3.44 -9.77 -9.88
C PRO A 203 -2.25 -10.67 -9.50
N THR A 204 -2.41 -11.98 -9.58
CA THR A 204 -1.36 -12.96 -9.20
C THR A 204 -0.04 -12.69 -9.93
N GLU A 205 -0.10 -12.40 -11.23
CA GLU A 205 1.07 -12.02 -12.03
C GLU A 205 1.81 -10.80 -11.44
N VAL A 206 1.06 -9.80 -10.96
CA VAL A 206 1.64 -8.62 -10.30
C VAL A 206 2.32 -8.99 -8.98
N GLN A 207 1.65 -9.84 -8.17
CA GLN A 207 2.24 -10.30 -6.90
C GLN A 207 3.54 -11.07 -7.12
N GLU A 208 3.56 -11.99 -8.08
CA GLU A 208 4.74 -12.81 -8.41
C GLU A 208 5.91 -11.96 -8.92
N ARG A 209 5.64 -10.94 -9.72
CA ARG A 209 6.67 -10.02 -10.24
C ARG A 209 7.20 -9.07 -9.16
N LEU A 210 6.31 -8.54 -8.31
CA LEU A 210 6.71 -7.59 -7.26
C LEU A 210 7.49 -8.24 -6.12
N PHE A 211 7.15 -9.49 -5.77
CA PHE A 211 7.65 -10.10 -4.54
C PHE A 211 8.59 -11.28 -4.83
N THR A 212 9.63 -11.01 -5.64
CA THR A 212 10.76 -11.92 -5.77
C THR A 212 11.64 -11.85 -4.51
N PRO A 213 12.34 -12.93 -4.12
CA PRO A 213 13.05 -13.03 -2.84
C PRO A 213 13.99 -11.85 -2.52
N ASP A 214 14.66 -11.30 -3.53
CA ASP A 214 15.63 -10.21 -3.36
C ASP A 214 15.02 -8.80 -3.45
N ALA A 215 13.73 -8.69 -3.75
CA ALA A 215 13.09 -7.41 -4.00
C ALA A 215 12.44 -6.79 -2.76
N TYR A 216 12.19 -7.58 -1.72
CA TYR A 216 11.49 -7.13 -0.52
C TYR A 216 12.05 -7.78 0.75
N CYS A 217 11.80 -7.12 1.88
CA CYS A 217 11.96 -7.71 3.20
C CYS A 217 10.59 -7.85 3.86
N GLU A 218 10.33 -8.98 4.49
CA GLU A 218 9.14 -9.15 5.31
C GLU A 218 9.28 -8.35 6.61
N MET A 219 8.22 -7.65 6.93
CA MET A 219 8.08 -6.97 8.21
C MET A 219 7.26 -7.85 9.16
N TRP A 220 7.41 -7.63 10.48
CA TRP A 220 6.57 -8.31 11.46
C TRP A 220 5.09 -8.02 11.20
N PRO A 221 4.21 -8.98 11.49
CA PRO A 221 2.78 -8.78 11.37
C PRO A 221 2.33 -7.68 12.32
N THR A 222 1.77 -6.62 11.77
CA THR A 222 1.38 -5.43 12.48
C THR A 222 -0.14 -5.42 12.72
N GLY A 223 -0.58 -5.98 13.84
CA GLY A 223 -1.98 -5.88 14.27
C GLY A 223 -2.93 -6.95 13.72
N PRO A 224 -4.24 -6.80 13.97
CA PRO A 224 -5.26 -7.80 13.65
C PRO A 224 -5.52 -7.97 12.15
N ASP A 225 -4.95 -7.12 11.32
CA ASP A 225 -5.12 -7.13 9.87
C ASP A 225 -4.07 -7.97 9.13
N SER A 226 -3.05 -8.50 9.81
CA SER A 226 -2.16 -9.48 9.22
C SER A 226 -2.91 -10.80 9.08
N ILE A 227 -3.01 -11.31 7.87
CA ILE A 227 -3.42 -12.68 7.63
C ILE A 227 -2.29 -13.57 8.19
N GLU A 228 -2.64 -14.56 8.99
CA GLU A 228 -1.67 -15.44 9.64
C GLU A 228 -0.67 -16.00 8.61
N GLY A 229 0.62 -15.84 8.87
CA GLY A 229 1.69 -16.24 7.95
C GLY A 229 2.00 -15.28 6.81
N LEU A 230 1.31 -14.13 6.71
CA LEU A 230 1.55 -13.13 5.67
C LEU A 230 1.92 -11.79 6.30
N CYS A 231 3.19 -11.45 6.23
CA CYS A 231 3.71 -10.20 6.76
C CYS A 231 3.56 -9.03 5.78
N PRO A 232 3.47 -7.80 6.29
CA PRO A 232 3.72 -6.62 5.46
C PRO A 232 5.13 -6.68 4.85
N ARG A 233 5.31 -6.08 3.69
CA ARG A 233 6.55 -6.16 2.92
C ARG A 233 7.12 -4.78 2.65
N ASN A 234 8.37 -4.58 3.05
CA ASN A 234 9.14 -3.41 2.64
C ASN A 234 9.67 -3.62 1.24
N ILE A 235 9.45 -2.64 0.38
CA ILE A 235 9.83 -2.68 -1.03
C ILE A 235 10.11 -1.26 -1.53
N ARG A 236 11.01 -1.12 -2.51
CA ARG A 236 11.34 0.19 -3.08
C ARG A 236 10.26 0.64 -4.08
N ILE A 237 9.84 1.90 -4.00
CA ILE A 237 8.81 2.46 -4.91
C ILE A 237 9.26 2.33 -6.37
N ALA A 238 10.50 2.69 -6.70
CA ALA A 238 11.01 2.60 -8.05
C ALA A 238 10.94 1.18 -8.61
N TYR A 239 11.20 0.16 -7.78
CA TYR A 239 11.08 -1.24 -8.20
C TYR A 239 9.61 -1.62 -8.48
N ILE A 240 8.67 -1.19 -7.64
CA ILE A 240 7.24 -1.38 -7.90
C ILE A 240 6.88 -0.77 -9.26
N GLU A 241 7.28 0.47 -9.50
CA GLU A 241 7.04 1.18 -10.75
C GLU A 241 7.60 0.41 -11.96
N ASP A 242 8.83 -0.13 -11.85
CA ASP A 242 9.47 -0.89 -12.92
C ASP A 242 8.70 -2.15 -13.28
N GLN A 243 8.34 -2.94 -12.26
CA GLN A 243 7.62 -4.20 -12.49
C GLN A 243 6.21 -3.97 -13.05
N LEU A 244 5.48 -2.98 -12.51
CA LEU A 244 4.14 -2.66 -13.01
C LEU A 244 4.17 -2.17 -14.46
N LEU A 245 5.15 -1.34 -14.83
CA LEU A 245 5.29 -0.85 -16.21
C LEU A 245 5.68 -1.98 -17.17
N ALA A 246 6.56 -2.88 -16.76
CA ALA A 246 6.93 -4.05 -17.55
C ALA A 246 5.70 -4.94 -17.84
N ILE A 247 4.89 -5.26 -16.80
CA ILE A 247 3.65 -6.03 -16.97
C ILE A 247 2.66 -5.29 -17.89
N ALA A 248 2.56 -3.97 -17.79
CA ALA A 248 1.66 -3.19 -18.63
C ALA A 248 2.11 -3.19 -20.13
N ASN A 249 3.42 -3.17 -20.40
CA ASN A 249 3.96 -3.35 -21.75
C ASN A 249 3.61 -4.73 -22.35
N ASP A 250 3.50 -5.77 -21.50
CA ASP A 250 3.11 -7.13 -21.94
C ASP A 250 1.62 -7.25 -22.33
N LYS A 251 0.80 -6.20 -22.12
CA LYS A 251 -0.65 -6.18 -22.35
C LYS A 251 -1.13 -5.13 -23.37
N PRO A 252 -0.51 -4.99 -24.56
CA PRO A 252 -0.82 -3.92 -25.51
C PRO A 252 -2.26 -3.98 -26.07
N ASP A 253 -2.89 -5.14 -26.04
CA ASP A 253 -4.29 -5.32 -26.50
C ASP A 253 -5.32 -4.67 -25.54
N GLN A 254 -4.94 -4.40 -24.29
CA GLN A 254 -5.82 -3.87 -23.26
C GLN A 254 -5.35 -2.54 -22.70
N ILE A 255 -4.03 -2.31 -22.67
CA ILE A 255 -3.40 -1.13 -22.05
C ILE A 255 -2.48 -0.47 -23.08
N GLN A 256 -2.87 0.71 -23.52
CA GLN A 256 -2.05 1.58 -24.34
C GLN A 256 -1.29 2.55 -23.44
N LEU A 257 0.04 2.55 -23.53
CA LEU A 257 0.91 3.42 -22.75
C LEU A 257 1.36 4.62 -23.59
N ILE A 258 1.07 5.83 -23.12
CA ILE A 258 1.42 7.09 -23.77
C ILE A 258 2.50 7.81 -22.94
N PRO A 259 3.73 7.94 -23.47
CA PRO A 259 4.85 8.54 -22.75
C PRO A 259 4.82 10.08 -22.81
N GLU A 260 3.68 10.66 -22.47
CA GLU A 260 3.44 12.09 -22.46
C GLU A 260 2.63 12.47 -21.22
N PRO A 261 2.79 13.69 -20.67
CA PRO A 261 1.91 14.19 -19.64
C PRO A 261 0.49 14.36 -20.22
N PHE A 262 -0.53 14.00 -19.44
CA PHE A 262 -1.91 14.25 -19.86
C PHE A 262 -2.22 15.75 -19.78
N ASP A 263 -2.75 16.29 -20.87
CA ASP A 263 -3.24 17.67 -20.92
C ASP A 263 -4.78 17.68 -21.03
N PRO A 264 -5.51 17.91 -19.94
CA PRO A 264 -6.97 17.87 -19.95
C PRO A 264 -7.60 18.95 -20.84
N ALA A 265 -6.90 20.06 -21.10
CA ALA A 265 -7.39 21.12 -21.98
C ALA A 265 -7.31 20.72 -23.45
N ALA A 266 -6.26 20.01 -23.85
CA ALA A 266 -6.08 19.51 -25.21
C ALA A 266 -6.87 18.23 -25.48
N ALA A 267 -7.14 17.38 -24.46
CA ALA A 267 -7.75 16.07 -24.60
C ALA A 267 -9.30 16.07 -24.44
N GLN A 268 -9.98 17.19 -24.68
CA GLN A 268 -11.43 17.32 -24.47
C GLN A 268 -12.24 16.27 -25.25
N ASP A 269 -11.88 16.00 -26.51
CA ASP A 269 -12.56 15.00 -27.34
C ASP A 269 -12.33 13.59 -26.80
N GLU A 270 -11.10 13.24 -26.40
CA GLU A 270 -10.78 11.94 -25.79
C GLU A 270 -11.56 11.73 -24.50
N ILE A 271 -11.63 12.76 -23.64
CA ILE A 271 -12.41 12.71 -22.40
C ILE A 271 -13.90 12.49 -22.73
N ALA A 272 -14.44 13.21 -23.71
CA ALA A 272 -15.84 13.09 -24.11
C ALA A 272 -16.21 11.72 -24.71
N GLU A 273 -15.28 11.08 -25.41
CA GLU A 273 -15.45 9.75 -25.97
C GLU A 273 -15.23 8.64 -24.94
N GLY A 274 -14.53 8.93 -23.84
CA GLY A 274 -14.23 8.01 -22.75
C GLY A 274 -15.43 7.82 -21.80
N HIS A 275 -15.41 6.74 -21.01
CA HIS A 275 -16.38 6.49 -19.95
C HIS A 275 -15.84 6.89 -18.59
N VAL A 276 -14.52 6.72 -18.39
CA VAL A 276 -13.83 6.89 -17.12
C VAL A 276 -12.53 7.65 -17.32
N LEU A 277 -12.32 8.68 -16.49
CA LEU A 277 -11.04 9.35 -16.29
C LEU A 277 -10.55 9.07 -14.87
N ALA A 278 -9.52 8.24 -14.71
CA ALA A 278 -8.91 7.93 -13.43
C ALA A 278 -7.67 8.82 -13.21
N ILE A 279 -7.74 9.71 -12.22
CA ILE A 279 -6.73 10.74 -11.96
C ILE A 279 -5.80 10.24 -10.85
N CYS A 280 -4.54 9.89 -11.22
CA CYS A 280 -3.54 9.25 -10.37
C CYS A 280 -2.20 10.01 -10.34
N GLU A 281 -2.19 11.31 -10.62
CA GLU A 281 -0.98 12.14 -10.80
C GLU A 281 -0.28 12.53 -9.48
N GLY A 282 -0.82 12.11 -8.33
CA GLY A 282 -0.30 12.47 -7.03
C GLY A 282 -0.85 13.79 -6.49
N SER A 283 -0.16 14.39 -5.51
CA SER A 283 -0.64 15.59 -4.79
C SER A 283 -0.65 16.85 -5.64
N SER A 284 0.17 16.92 -6.68
CA SER A 284 0.32 18.07 -7.60
C SER A 284 -0.32 17.79 -8.97
N SER A 285 -1.55 17.29 -8.98
CA SER A 285 -2.26 16.88 -10.17
C SER A 285 -2.80 18.08 -10.98
N ARG A 286 -2.30 18.27 -12.20
CA ARG A 286 -2.82 19.29 -13.14
C ARG A 286 -4.24 18.96 -13.63
N THR A 287 -4.52 17.67 -13.80
CA THR A 287 -5.86 17.22 -14.18
C THR A 287 -6.88 17.53 -13.11
N LEU A 288 -6.53 17.34 -11.82
CA LEU A 288 -7.41 17.74 -10.72
C LEU A 288 -7.59 19.26 -10.65
N GLU A 289 -6.53 20.04 -10.86
CA GLU A 289 -6.64 21.50 -10.91
C GLU A 289 -7.59 21.96 -12.03
N HIS A 290 -7.50 21.35 -13.21
CA HIS A 290 -8.39 21.64 -14.34
C HIS A 290 -9.86 21.36 -14.01
N PHE A 291 -10.17 20.30 -13.25
CA PHE A 291 -11.51 19.92 -12.85
C PHE A 291 -11.86 20.30 -11.41
N ALA A 292 -11.17 21.30 -10.83
CA ALA A 292 -11.40 21.71 -9.44
C ALA A 292 -12.85 22.17 -9.16
N ASP A 293 -13.53 22.76 -10.15
CA ASP A 293 -14.95 23.11 -10.08
C ASP A 293 -15.87 21.89 -9.94
N LYS A 294 -15.47 20.73 -10.45
CA LYS A 294 -16.22 19.47 -10.42
C LYS A 294 -15.99 18.67 -9.14
N PHE A 295 -14.73 18.59 -8.68
CA PHE A 295 -14.37 17.83 -7.49
C PHE A 295 -14.44 18.64 -6.19
N GLY A 296 -14.45 19.96 -6.29
CA GLY A 296 -14.37 20.89 -5.16
C GLY A 296 -12.91 21.10 -4.69
N ILE A 297 -12.73 22.18 -3.96
CA ILE A 297 -11.42 22.59 -3.42
C ILE A 297 -11.14 21.80 -2.14
N GLY A 298 -9.89 21.36 -1.98
CA GLY A 298 -9.45 20.72 -0.75
C GLY A 298 -9.46 21.70 0.44
N ASP A 299 -9.97 21.24 1.58
CA ASP A 299 -10.08 22.04 2.80
C ASP A 299 -8.97 21.66 3.80
N PRO A 300 -8.00 22.53 4.10
CA PRO A 300 -6.96 22.32 5.10
C PRO A 300 -7.43 22.65 6.54
N SER A 301 -8.57 23.28 6.74
CA SER A 301 -8.99 23.85 8.03
C SER A 301 -9.13 22.82 9.15
N LEU A 302 -9.46 21.57 8.81
CA LEU A 302 -9.53 20.46 9.77
C LEU A 302 -8.17 20.04 10.34
N TYR A 303 -7.07 20.48 9.73
CA TYR A 303 -5.70 20.15 10.13
C TYR A 303 -4.97 21.41 10.58
N ALA A 304 -5.63 22.22 11.40
CA ALA A 304 -5.15 23.48 11.94
C ALA A 304 -5.18 23.45 13.47
N LEU A 305 -4.22 24.13 14.08
CA LEU A 305 -4.22 24.48 15.49
C LEU A 305 -4.28 26.01 15.59
N ASP A 306 -5.20 26.53 16.40
CA ASP A 306 -5.42 27.97 16.58
C ASP A 306 -5.57 28.74 15.26
N GLY A 307 -6.27 28.12 14.28
CA GLY A 307 -6.47 28.68 12.95
C GLY A 307 -5.28 28.61 12.00
N THR A 308 -4.13 28.10 12.46
CA THR A 308 -2.94 27.91 11.62
C THR A 308 -2.86 26.47 11.13
N HIS A 309 -2.79 26.29 9.81
CA HIS A 309 -2.63 24.96 9.21
C HIS A 309 -1.28 24.33 9.61
N VAL A 310 -1.34 23.11 10.15
CA VAL A 310 -0.16 22.38 10.58
C VAL A 310 0.45 21.62 9.40
N GLN A 311 1.67 21.98 9.06
CA GLN A 311 2.49 21.32 8.04
C GLN A 311 3.77 20.81 8.67
N ASP A 312 4.20 19.61 8.29
CA ASP A 312 5.50 19.07 8.65
C ASP A 312 6.46 19.16 7.46
N MET A 313 7.70 19.48 7.75
CA MET A 313 8.83 19.33 6.84
C MET A 313 9.69 18.16 7.30
N VAL A 314 10.12 17.34 6.36
CA VAL A 314 10.95 16.17 6.65
C VAL A 314 12.20 16.16 5.80
N LEU A 315 13.32 15.89 6.44
CA LEU A 315 14.56 15.55 5.77
C LEU A 315 14.66 14.03 5.66
N GLY A 316 14.72 13.52 4.44
CA GLY A 316 14.96 12.11 4.14
C GLY A 316 16.44 11.87 3.84
N LEU A 317 17.01 10.88 4.47
CA LEU A 317 18.41 10.49 4.38
C LEU A 317 18.50 9.08 3.82
N ARG A 318 19.07 8.90 2.63
CA ARG A 318 19.35 7.55 2.10
C ARG A 318 20.66 7.06 2.71
N VAL A 319 20.59 5.95 3.40
CA VAL A 319 21.74 5.37 4.12
C VAL A 319 22.01 3.95 3.65
N LYS A 320 23.28 3.53 3.73
CA LYS A 320 23.63 2.10 3.69
C LYS A 320 23.42 1.56 5.10
N SER A 321 22.68 0.47 5.24
CA SER A 321 22.31 -0.09 6.53
C SER A 321 22.09 -1.59 6.41
N GLU A 322 22.54 -2.36 7.39
CA GLU A 322 22.29 -3.80 7.46
C GLU A 322 20.89 -4.15 8.01
N LEU A 323 20.11 -3.13 8.31
CA LEU A 323 18.75 -3.25 8.85
C LEU A 323 17.75 -3.82 7.82
N PRO A 324 16.63 -4.40 8.27
CA PRO A 324 15.97 -4.15 9.55
C PRO A 324 16.50 -5.02 10.69
N ASP A 325 16.80 -4.41 11.84
CA ASP A 325 17.06 -5.10 13.07
C ASP A 325 16.00 -4.74 14.14
N PRO A 326 15.77 -5.62 15.13
CA PRO A 326 14.76 -5.39 16.17
C PRO A 326 15.00 -4.15 17.04
N MET A 327 16.26 -3.76 17.24
CA MET A 327 16.62 -2.54 17.96
C MET A 327 16.08 -1.30 17.26
N SER A 328 16.32 -1.18 15.95
CA SER A 328 15.86 -0.03 15.16
C SER A 328 14.34 0.11 15.14
N VAL A 329 13.61 -1.01 15.20
CA VAL A 329 12.16 -0.99 15.34
C VAL A 329 11.74 -0.35 16.65
N LEU A 330 12.30 -0.80 17.77
CA LEU A 330 12.00 -0.23 19.08
C LEU A 330 12.30 1.27 19.14
N LEU A 331 13.49 1.65 18.65
CA LEU A 331 13.93 3.04 18.62
C LEU A 331 13.04 3.92 17.73
N THR A 332 12.59 3.39 16.59
CA THR A 332 11.65 4.11 15.72
C THR A 332 10.31 4.34 16.42
N VAL A 333 9.76 3.32 17.09
CA VAL A 333 8.43 3.41 17.72
C VAL A 333 8.44 4.23 19.01
N ALA A 334 9.59 4.32 19.69
CA ALA A 334 9.71 4.98 20.99
C ALA A 334 9.69 6.52 20.94
N GLN A 335 9.73 7.12 19.76
CA GLN A 335 9.84 8.58 19.59
C GLN A 335 9.24 9.03 18.25
N ASN A 336 8.98 10.33 18.09
CA ASN A 336 8.37 10.91 16.87
C ASN A 336 9.33 11.82 16.08
N ARG A 337 10.62 11.79 16.37
CA ARG A 337 11.63 12.61 15.69
C ARG A 337 12.20 11.95 14.45
N PHE A 338 12.51 10.65 14.54
CA PHE A 338 13.19 9.88 13.50
C PHE A 338 12.43 8.62 13.15
N LEU A 339 12.42 8.28 11.86
CA LEU A 339 11.81 7.04 11.35
C LEU A 339 12.75 6.39 10.35
N LEU A 340 13.19 5.17 10.64
CA LEU A 340 14.02 4.38 9.73
C LEU A 340 13.23 3.25 9.08
N ASN A 341 13.20 3.25 7.75
CA ASN A 341 12.74 2.13 6.93
C ASN A 341 13.94 1.52 6.20
N SER A 342 14.08 0.21 6.26
CA SER A 342 15.25 -0.49 5.70
C SER A 342 14.85 -1.59 4.71
N LEU A 343 15.74 -1.87 3.77
CA LEU A 343 15.61 -2.92 2.75
C LEU A 343 17.01 -3.34 2.28
N HIS A 344 17.41 -4.60 2.53
CA HIS A 344 18.61 -5.25 1.95
C HIS A 344 19.86 -4.36 1.82
N GLY A 345 20.40 -3.92 2.94
CA GLY A 345 21.63 -3.12 2.96
C GLY A 345 21.45 -1.62 2.67
N GLU A 346 20.22 -1.18 2.41
CA GLU A 346 19.86 0.23 2.27
C GLU A 346 18.74 0.61 3.26
N GLY A 347 18.74 1.86 3.69
CA GLY A 347 17.71 2.42 4.54
C GLY A 347 17.32 3.83 4.12
N PHE A 348 16.15 4.24 4.56
CA PHE A 348 15.68 5.61 4.46
C PHE A 348 15.34 6.12 5.86
N LEU A 349 16.21 6.97 6.39
CA LEU A 349 16.03 7.64 7.68
C LEU A 349 15.33 8.98 7.44
N ASN A 350 14.16 9.14 8.00
CA ASN A 350 13.39 10.36 7.91
C ASN A 350 13.49 11.12 9.24
N MET A 351 13.84 12.39 9.18
CA MET A 351 13.94 13.29 10.31
C MET A 351 12.85 14.36 10.20
N ARG A 352 11.96 14.43 11.19
CA ARG A 352 10.98 15.52 11.29
C ARG A 352 11.70 16.80 11.69
N LEU A 353 11.49 17.88 10.95
CA LEU A 353 12.11 19.17 11.21
C LEU A 353 11.18 20.07 12.04
N THR A 354 11.78 20.84 12.92
CA THR A 354 11.14 22.01 13.53
C THR A 354 11.04 23.14 12.50
N ASP A 355 10.28 24.17 12.79
CA ASP A 355 10.17 25.32 11.89
C ASP A 355 11.51 26.07 11.75
N GLN A 356 12.34 26.11 12.80
CA GLN A 356 13.67 26.69 12.75
C GLN A 356 14.61 25.86 11.87
N GLU A 357 14.63 24.54 12.04
CA GLU A 357 15.44 23.64 11.21
C GLU A 357 14.98 23.66 9.75
N THR A 358 13.68 23.81 9.49
CA THR A 358 13.14 24.00 8.14
C THR A 358 13.73 25.25 7.50
N LYS A 359 13.82 26.38 8.22
CA LYS A 359 14.46 27.60 7.74
C LYS A 359 15.95 27.39 7.46
N GLU A 360 16.63 26.66 8.34
CA GLU A 360 18.06 26.35 8.17
C GLU A 360 18.31 25.43 6.97
N ALA A 361 17.45 24.44 6.75
CA ALA A 361 17.54 23.53 5.62
C ALA A 361 17.27 24.23 4.28
N VAL A 362 16.23 25.06 4.21
CA VAL A 362 15.79 25.74 2.98
C VAL A 362 16.58 27.02 2.72
N GLY A 363 17.02 27.72 3.78
CA GLY A 363 17.65 29.03 3.75
C GLY A 363 16.66 30.17 3.95
N ILE A 364 17.15 31.30 4.52
CA ILE A 364 16.31 32.40 5.00
C ILE A 364 16.29 33.58 4.03
N ASP A 365 17.30 33.75 3.20
CA ASP A 365 17.41 34.84 2.24
C ASP A 365 17.49 34.32 0.79
N PRO A 366 17.22 35.17 -0.23
CA PRO A 366 17.19 34.74 -1.63
C PRO A 366 18.47 34.03 -2.11
N VAL A 367 19.60 34.34 -1.51
CA VAL A 367 20.90 33.73 -1.87
C VAL A 367 21.05 32.35 -1.25
N ARG A 368 20.39 32.08 -0.12
CA ARG A 368 20.47 30.82 0.63
C ARG A 368 19.30 29.86 0.34
N GLN A 369 18.26 30.31 -0.34
CA GLN A 369 17.10 29.49 -0.70
C GLN A 369 17.35 28.56 -1.88
N VAL A 370 18.58 28.16 -2.10
CA VAL A 370 18.98 27.28 -3.22
C VAL A 370 18.37 25.87 -3.15
N PHE A 371 17.94 25.44 -1.96
CA PHE A 371 17.30 24.14 -1.78
C PHE A 371 15.77 24.16 -2.01
N THR A 372 15.16 25.34 -2.05
CA THR A 372 13.71 25.50 -2.24
C THR A 372 13.19 24.81 -3.51
N PRO A 373 13.81 24.94 -4.69
CA PRO A 373 13.33 24.26 -5.89
C PRO A 373 13.32 22.74 -5.76
N CYS A 374 14.23 22.18 -4.94
CA CYS A 374 14.35 20.73 -4.75
C CYS A 374 13.26 20.11 -3.88
N ILE A 375 12.40 20.91 -3.25
CA ILE A 375 11.33 20.43 -2.34
C ILE A 375 9.92 20.84 -2.74
N GLN A 376 9.74 21.60 -3.84
CA GLN A 376 8.45 22.21 -4.16
C GLN A 376 7.40 21.21 -4.66
N SER A 377 7.59 20.60 -5.81
CA SER A 377 6.55 19.78 -6.44
C SER A 377 6.90 18.28 -6.50
N ALA A 378 8.15 17.98 -6.74
CA ALA A 378 8.71 16.63 -6.70
C ALA A 378 10.06 16.69 -5.98
N PRO A 379 10.19 16.09 -4.80
CA PRO A 379 11.43 16.17 -4.04
C PRO A 379 12.62 15.60 -4.83
N CYS A 380 13.66 16.41 -5.00
CA CYS A 380 14.90 15.94 -5.61
C CYS A 380 15.69 15.06 -4.62
N LEU A 381 16.45 14.13 -5.15
CA LEU A 381 17.43 13.37 -4.40
C LEU A 381 18.83 13.98 -4.66
N LEU A 382 19.42 14.58 -3.64
CA LEU A 382 20.77 15.14 -3.70
C LEU A 382 21.76 14.05 -3.34
N GLU A 383 22.47 13.54 -4.32
CA GLU A 383 23.43 12.45 -4.13
C GLU A 383 24.77 12.95 -3.61
N ARG A 384 25.40 12.13 -2.76
CA ARG A 384 26.72 12.42 -2.22
C ARG A 384 27.77 12.21 -3.30
N ARG A 385 28.55 13.26 -3.60
CA ARG A 385 29.70 13.19 -4.50
C ARG A 385 30.92 12.58 -3.81
N GLN A 386 31.93 12.21 -4.58
CA GLN A 386 33.20 11.71 -4.04
C GLN A 386 33.92 12.74 -3.14
N SER A 387 33.72 14.03 -3.39
CA SER A 387 34.21 15.14 -2.57
C SER A 387 33.46 15.32 -1.25
N GLY A 388 32.33 14.62 -1.05
CA GLY A 388 31.55 14.57 0.19
C GLY A 388 30.33 15.48 0.23
N GLU A 389 30.17 16.40 -0.71
CA GLU A 389 29.00 17.26 -0.80
C GLU A 389 27.77 16.57 -1.40
N PHE A 390 26.57 17.00 -1.00
CA PHE A 390 25.28 16.53 -1.57
C PHE A 390 24.83 17.51 -2.65
N PHE A 391 24.61 16.99 -3.86
CA PHE A 391 24.36 17.77 -5.06
C PHE A 391 23.10 17.32 -5.79
N CYS A 392 22.27 18.29 -6.20
CA CYS A 392 21.14 18.08 -7.08
C CYS A 392 21.57 18.28 -8.54
N SER A 393 21.45 17.25 -9.37
CA SER A 393 21.79 17.33 -10.79
C SER A 393 20.76 18.14 -11.60
N GLU A 394 19.50 18.18 -11.15
CA GLU A 394 18.41 18.89 -11.83
C GLU A 394 18.50 20.40 -11.65
N HIS A 395 18.66 20.86 -10.41
CA HIS A 395 18.69 22.30 -10.07
C HIS A 395 20.11 22.83 -9.87
N HIS A 396 21.13 22.00 -10.07
CA HIS A 396 22.54 22.33 -9.82
C HIS A 396 22.79 22.93 -8.44
N ALA A 397 22.01 22.49 -7.44
CA ALA A 397 22.06 23.00 -6.06
C ALA A 397 22.88 22.08 -5.15
N LEU A 398 23.61 22.70 -4.22
CA LEU A 398 24.31 22.02 -3.12
C LEU A 398 23.48 22.11 -1.84
N PHE A 399 23.49 21.05 -1.04
CA PHE A 399 22.87 21.07 0.28
C PHE A 399 23.79 21.74 1.28
N LEU A 400 23.60 23.04 1.44
CA LEU A 400 24.49 23.93 2.22
C LEU A 400 24.66 23.50 3.69
N PRO A 401 23.63 23.03 4.42
CA PRO A 401 23.81 22.66 5.83
C PRO A 401 24.91 21.61 6.06
N ALA A 402 25.14 20.71 5.12
CA ALA A 402 26.20 19.71 5.20
C ALA A 402 27.60 20.26 4.99
N LEU A 403 27.74 21.48 4.44
CA LEU A 403 29.01 22.13 4.14
C LEU A 403 29.42 23.14 5.22
N LEU A 404 28.48 23.58 6.04
CA LEU A 404 28.73 24.57 7.08
C LEU A 404 29.36 23.91 8.32
N ARG A 405 30.57 24.29 8.64
CA ARG A 405 31.25 23.83 9.87
C ARG A 405 30.50 24.33 11.10
N GLY A 406 30.19 23.38 12.03
CA GLY A 406 29.46 23.71 13.26
C GLY A 406 28.00 24.07 13.02
N SER A 407 27.38 23.58 11.93
CA SER A 407 25.94 23.68 11.71
C SER A 407 25.20 22.84 12.75
N ALA A 408 24.49 23.48 13.67
CA ALA A 408 23.68 22.81 14.67
C ALA A 408 22.65 21.88 14.02
N PHE A 409 22.07 22.27 12.89
CA PHE A 409 21.17 21.43 12.12
C PHE A 409 21.87 20.15 11.62
N TRP A 410 23.10 20.27 11.11
CA TRP A 410 23.83 19.09 10.59
C TRP A 410 24.29 18.16 11.71
N GLU A 411 24.61 18.70 12.90
CA GLU A 411 24.84 17.89 14.10
C GLU A 411 23.60 17.05 14.47
N ARG A 412 22.39 17.61 14.37
CA ARG A 412 21.13 16.86 14.60
C ARG A 412 20.92 15.73 13.58
N VAL A 413 21.39 15.91 12.34
CA VAL A 413 21.39 14.81 11.35
C VAL A 413 22.31 13.68 11.80
N HIS A 414 23.50 14.00 12.32
CA HIS A 414 24.43 13.00 12.85
C HIS A 414 23.87 12.30 14.09
N GLU A 415 23.18 13.00 14.97
CA GLU A 415 22.46 12.40 16.12
C GLU A 415 21.45 11.34 15.65
N GLY A 416 20.68 11.63 14.59
CA GLY A 416 19.75 10.66 14.00
C GLY A 416 20.45 9.43 13.41
N LEU A 417 21.59 9.62 12.75
CA LEU A 417 22.40 8.50 12.27
C LEU A 417 22.95 7.68 13.44
N GLN A 418 23.46 8.34 14.48
CA GLN A 418 24.01 7.68 15.68
C GLN A 418 22.93 6.88 16.43
N LEU A 419 21.69 7.39 16.51
CA LEU A 419 20.57 6.69 17.14
C LEU A 419 20.40 5.28 16.57
N PHE A 420 20.57 5.13 15.26
CA PHE A 420 20.42 3.87 14.54
C PHE A 420 21.75 3.17 14.23
N GLY A 421 22.85 3.62 14.83
CA GLY A 421 24.17 3.01 14.61
C GLY A 421 24.68 3.13 13.18
N VAL A 422 24.22 4.12 12.41
CA VAL A 422 24.63 4.35 11.02
C VAL A 422 25.86 5.28 10.96
N PRO A 423 27.01 4.82 10.46
CA PRO A 423 28.16 5.68 10.29
C PRO A 423 27.87 6.82 9.30
N PRO A 424 28.40 8.05 9.53
CA PRO A 424 28.15 9.22 8.64
C PRO A 424 28.59 9.01 7.18
N GLU A 425 29.60 8.18 6.95
CA GLU A 425 30.08 7.79 5.61
C GLU A 425 29.04 6.96 4.84
N ASN A 426 28.13 6.29 5.53
CA ASN A 426 27.05 5.51 4.95
C ASN A 426 25.85 6.37 4.51
N LEU A 427 25.83 7.67 4.81
CA LEU A 427 24.85 8.60 4.25
C LEU A 427 25.19 8.88 2.78
N THR A 428 24.29 8.46 1.88
CA THR A 428 24.54 8.47 0.42
C THR A 428 23.77 9.55 -0.32
N ALA A 429 22.63 10.00 0.21
CA ALA A 429 21.85 11.08 -0.40
C ALA A 429 20.92 11.74 0.62
N VAL A 430 20.52 12.97 0.28
CA VAL A 430 19.59 13.79 1.07
C VAL A 430 18.41 14.20 0.18
N THR A 431 17.21 14.21 0.74
CA THR A 431 16.01 14.77 0.12
C THR A 431 15.19 15.53 1.17
N GLY A 432 14.42 16.52 0.73
CA GLY A 432 13.51 17.23 1.63
C GLY A 432 12.10 17.24 1.05
N PHE A 433 11.10 17.00 1.86
CA PHE A 433 9.73 17.06 1.39
C PHE A 433 8.78 17.61 2.45
N ARG A 434 7.79 18.33 1.94
CA ARG A 434 6.74 18.93 2.75
C ARG A 434 5.54 18.00 2.81
N LEU A 435 4.93 17.93 3.97
CA LEU A 435 3.76 17.12 4.23
C LEU A 435 2.58 18.02 4.50
N ASP A 436 1.57 17.87 3.72
CA ASP A 436 0.36 18.66 3.76
C ASP A 436 -0.88 17.75 3.73
N MET A 437 -1.89 18.09 4.52
CA MET A 437 -3.14 17.36 4.55
C MET A 437 -4.31 18.28 4.25
N VAL A 438 -5.11 17.88 3.28
CA VAL A 438 -6.34 18.58 2.94
C VAL A 438 -7.51 17.60 2.89
N GLN A 439 -8.69 18.03 3.33
CA GLN A 439 -9.91 17.25 3.21
C GLN A 439 -10.53 17.43 1.84
N ARG A 440 -10.76 16.35 1.11
CA ARG A 440 -11.45 16.39 -0.18
C ARG A 440 -12.96 16.23 0.03
N PRO A 441 -13.79 17.06 -0.61
CA PRO A 441 -15.24 16.97 -0.46
C PRO A 441 -15.85 15.79 -1.23
N ARG A 442 -15.22 15.36 -2.34
CA ARG A 442 -15.65 14.21 -3.14
C ARG A 442 -14.50 13.59 -3.93
N PHE A 443 -14.71 12.37 -4.35
CA PHE A 443 -13.72 11.56 -5.10
C PHE A 443 -14.21 11.12 -6.47
N THR A 444 -15.53 11.22 -6.71
CA THR A 444 -16.21 10.82 -7.94
C THR A 444 -17.07 11.97 -8.41
N THR A 445 -17.03 12.27 -9.71
CA THR A 445 -17.90 13.29 -10.31
C THR A 445 -18.14 12.99 -11.79
N GLN A 446 -19.30 13.41 -12.29
CA GLN A 446 -19.56 13.42 -13.73
C GLN A 446 -18.86 14.62 -14.36
N LEU A 447 -17.89 14.35 -15.26
CA LEU A 447 -17.16 15.38 -16.00
C LEU A 447 -17.95 15.87 -17.19
N ASN A 448 -18.46 14.93 -17.99
CA ASN A 448 -19.29 15.21 -19.15
C ASN A 448 -20.62 14.45 -19.04
N PRO A 449 -21.75 15.08 -19.34
CA PRO A 449 -23.04 14.42 -19.33
C PRO A 449 -23.17 13.43 -20.50
N THR A 450 -23.97 12.39 -20.32
CA THR A 450 -24.37 11.50 -21.40
C THR A 450 -25.23 12.26 -22.41
N THR A 451 -24.90 12.14 -23.69
CA THR A 451 -25.67 12.71 -24.81
C THR A 451 -26.07 11.63 -25.80
N ALA A 452 -26.77 11.98 -26.87
CA ALA A 452 -27.09 11.03 -27.93
C ALA A 452 -25.83 10.50 -28.65
N THR A 453 -24.73 11.25 -28.64
CA THR A 453 -23.49 10.94 -29.35
C THR A 453 -22.30 10.62 -28.43
N ALA A 454 -22.39 10.90 -27.14
CA ALA A 454 -21.31 10.67 -26.18
C ALA A 454 -21.80 9.86 -24.96
N PRO A 455 -21.00 8.90 -24.47
CA PRO A 455 -21.42 7.98 -23.40
C PRO A 455 -21.57 8.63 -22.02
N GLY A 456 -21.07 9.86 -21.87
CA GLY A 456 -20.88 10.49 -20.56
C GLY A 456 -19.64 9.97 -19.85
N THR A 457 -18.87 10.87 -19.22
CA THR A 457 -17.59 10.58 -18.61
C THR A 457 -17.63 10.83 -17.12
N PHE A 458 -17.21 9.86 -16.33
CA PHE A 458 -16.99 10.00 -14.90
C PHE A 458 -15.50 10.14 -14.57
N GLY A 459 -15.17 11.13 -13.73
CA GLY A 459 -13.85 11.34 -13.17
C GLY A 459 -13.72 10.72 -11.77
N PHE A 460 -12.57 10.14 -11.48
CA PHE A 460 -12.24 9.50 -10.21
C PHE A 460 -10.87 9.93 -9.72
N LEU A 461 -10.78 10.30 -8.44
CA LEU A 461 -9.51 10.59 -7.79
C LEU A 461 -9.00 9.32 -7.12
N LEU A 462 -7.73 8.95 -7.36
CA LEU A 462 -7.08 7.79 -6.77
C LEU A 462 -5.71 8.16 -6.16
N GLY A 463 -5.26 7.38 -5.19
CA GLY A 463 -3.97 7.57 -4.55
C GLY A 463 -3.82 8.93 -3.86
N ASP A 464 -2.64 9.54 -3.98
CA ASP A 464 -2.36 10.84 -3.34
C ASP A 464 -3.15 12.00 -3.95
N THR A 465 -3.61 11.88 -5.19
CA THR A 465 -4.54 12.85 -5.79
C THR A 465 -5.85 12.94 -5.00
N ALA A 466 -6.36 11.78 -4.55
CA ALA A 466 -7.54 11.69 -3.71
C ALA A 466 -7.22 11.98 -2.25
N ASN A 467 -6.18 11.35 -1.74
CA ASN A 467 -5.94 11.22 -0.32
C ASN A 467 -4.44 11.33 0.01
N ALA A 468 -3.83 12.49 -0.32
CA ALA A 468 -2.50 12.81 0.18
C ALA A 468 -2.54 12.82 1.71
N ILE A 469 -1.70 12.00 2.32
CA ILE A 469 -1.61 11.84 3.76
C ILE A 469 -0.17 11.94 4.23
N HIS A 470 -0.01 12.29 5.49
CA HIS A 470 1.30 12.27 6.12
C HIS A 470 1.93 10.87 6.01
N PHE A 471 3.17 10.81 5.47
CA PHE A 471 3.83 9.54 5.17
C PHE A 471 4.25 8.77 6.43
N TRP A 472 4.43 9.46 7.57
CA TRP A 472 4.96 8.90 8.80
C TRP A 472 4.33 7.55 9.19
N PRO A 473 2.99 7.38 9.10
CA PRO A 473 2.40 6.07 9.31
C PRO A 473 2.59 5.08 8.14
N GLY A 474 3.28 5.44 7.05
CA GLY A 474 3.52 4.55 5.91
C GLY A 474 2.25 4.14 5.13
N ARG A 475 1.21 4.98 5.08
CA ARG A 475 -0.12 4.60 4.61
C ARG A 475 -0.49 5.09 3.20
N GLY A 476 0.29 5.98 2.58
CA GLY A 476 -0.04 6.59 1.29
C GLY A 476 -0.29 5.55 0.19
N LEU A 477 0.69 4.69 -0.08
CA LEU A 477 0.55 3.65 -1.09
C LEU A 477 -0.56 2.65 -0.76
N ASN A 478 -0.70 2.24 0.51
CA ASN A 478 -1.74 1.31 0.93
C ASN A 478 -3.15 1.90 0.75
N SER A 479 -3.35 3.18 1.07
CA SER A 479 -4.58 3.92 0.77
C SER A 479 -4.85 3.97 -0.74
N GLY A 480 -3.80 4.20 -1.53
CA GLY A 480 -3.87 4.19 -2.99
C GLY A 480 -4.31 2.83 -3.54
N LEU A 481 -3.70 1.73 -3.10
CA LEU A 481 -4.07 0.37 -3.52
C LEU A 481 -5.49 -0.02 -3.07
N ALA A 482 -5.93 0.44 -1.90
CA ALA A 482 -7.32 0.25 -1.46
C ALA A 482 -8.31 1.00 -2.37
N SER A 483 -7.98 2.23 -2.78
CA SER A 483 -8.79 3.01 -3.72
C SER A 483 -8.87 2.34 -5.10
N VAL A 484 -7.75 1.81 -5.60
CA VAL A 484 -7.66 1.01 -6.83
C VAL A 484 -8.59 -0.19 -6.77
N THR A 485 -8.49 -0.99 -5.71
CA THR A 485 -9.34 -2.18 -5.52
C THR A 485 -10.82 -1.81 -5.51
N SER A 486 -11.18 -0.74 -4.82
CA SER A 486 -12.56 -0.28 -4.74
C SER A 486 -13.11 0.13 -6.11
N LEU A 487 -12.38 0.97 -6.87
CA LEU A 487 -12.84 1.43 -8.18
C LEU A 487 -12.87 0.32 -9.21
N ALA A 488 -11.80 -0.48 -9.33
CA ALA A 488 -11.72 -1.55 -10.32
C ALA A 488 -12.85 -2.56 -10.15
N ARG A 489 -13.12 -2.99 -8.90
CA ARG A 489 -14.24 -3.91 -8.60
C ARG A 489 -15.60 -3.27 -8.84
N CYS A 490 -15.76 -1.99 -8.50
CA CYS A 490 -16.99 -1.25 -8.76
C CYS A 490 -17.30 -1.23 -10.26
N LEU A 491 -16.33 -0.84 -11.09
CA LEU A 491 -16.48 -0.78 -12.55
C LEU A 491 -16.75 -2.18 -13.15
N ALA A 492 -16.01 -3.20 -12.74
CA ALA A 492 -16.22 -4.56 -13.21
C ALA A 492 -17.61 -5.10 -12.84
N ALA A 493 -18.12 -4.74 -11.66
CA ALA A 493 -19.44 -5.13 -11.18
C ALA A 493 -20.59 -4.38 -11.86
N THR A 494 -20.40 -3.09 -12.20
CA THR A 494 -21.47 -2.21 -12.71
C THR A 494 -21.52 -2.12 -14.22
N TRP A 495 -20.41 -2.29 -14.93
CA TRP A 495 -20.37 -2.14 -16.38
C TRP A 495 -21.24 -3.18 -17.11
N ARG A 496 -22.23 -2.70 -17.86
CA ARG A 496 -23.15 -3.52 -18.68
C ARG A 496 -23.24 -3.03 -20.13
N GLY A 497 -22.38 -2.06 -20.52
CA GLY A 497 -22.44 -1.42 -21.84
C GLY A 497 -23.45 -0.32 -21.94
N THR A 498 -23.99 0.13 -20.85
CA THR A 498 -24.90 1.29 -20.77
C THR A 498 -24.19 2.48 -20.13
N ALA A 499 -24.73 3.66 -20.26
CA ALA A 499 -24.19 4.84 -19.59
C ALA A 499 -24.05 4.63 -18.08
N LEU A 500 -22.90 5.01 -17.54
CA LEU A 500 -22.63 5.01 -16.10
C LEU A 500 -23.47 6.10 -15.41
N ARG A 501 -23.81 5.89 -14.14
CA ARG A 501 -24.65 6.80 -13.35
C ARG A 501 -24.03 7.03 -11.98
N ASP A 502 -24.33 8.15 -11.33
CA ASP A 502 -23.87 8.43 -9.96
C ASP A 502 -24.20 7.30 -8.99
N ALA A 503 -25.39 6.71 -9.10
CA ALA A 503 -25.82 5.61 -8.25
C ALA A 503 -24.90 4.38 -8.32
N ASP A 504 -24.20 4.19 -9.44
CA ASP A 504 -23.28 3.08 -9.64
C ASP A 504 -22.03 3.22 -8.76
N PHE A 505 -21.70 4.43 -8.30
CA PHE A 505 -20.46 4.76 -7.58
C PHE A 505 -20.66 5.11 -6.09
N VAL A 506 -21.88 5.09 -5.56
CA VAL A 506 -22.17 5.43 -4.15
C VAL A 506 -21.29 4.61 -3.18
N ARG A 507 -21.10 3.32 -3.46
CA ARG A 507 -20.23 2.47 -2.62
C ARG A 507 -18.77 2.86 -2.71
N HIS A 508 -18.28 3.18 -3.91
CA HIS A 508 -16.90 3.63 -4.09
C HIS A 508 -16.67 4.95 -3.34
N GLU A 509 -17.57 5.91 -3.47
CA GLU A 509 -17.49 7.19 -2.77
C GLU A 509 -17.47 6.99 -1.24
N ALA A 510 -18.31 6.10 -0.71
CA ALA A 510 -18.30 5.75 0.71
C ALA A 510 -16.98 5.12 1.16
N VAL A 511 -16.39 4.23 0.35
CA VAL A 511 -15.05 3.67 0.60
C VAL A 511 -14.01 4.77 0.64
N MET A 512 -14.02 5.69 -0.33
CA MET A 512 -13.05 6.78 -0.41
C MET A 512 -13.18 7.75 0.78
N ALA A 513 -14.39 8.09 1.18
CA ALA A 513 -14.65 8.91 2.37
C ALA A 513 -14.12 8.22 3.65
N MET A 514 -14.34 6.91 3.79
CA MET A 514 -13.83 6.13 4.91
C MET A 514 -12.30 6.05 4.91
N LEU A 515 -11.68 5.81 3.76
CA LEU A 515 -10.21 5.80 3.61
C LEU A 515 -9.64 7.16 4.03
N GLN A 516 -10.22 8.25 3.54
CA GLN A 516 -9.82 9.59 3.90
C GLN A 516 -9.91 9.83 5.41
N TYR A 517 -11.06 9.57 6.01
CA TYR A 517 -11.26 9.77 7.44
C TYR A 517 -10.28 8.94 8.29
N ARG A 518 -10.18 7.64 8.01
CA ARG A 518 -9.35 6.71 8.79
C ARG A 518 -7.86 7.05 8.68
N HIS A 519 -7.36 7.24 7.47
CA HIS A 519 -5.93 7.51 7.28
C HIS A 519 -5.52 8.90 7.75
N LYS A 520 -6.35 9.92 7.49
CA LYS A 520 -6.02 11.29 7.92
C LYS A 520 -6.17 11.49 9.41
N SER A 521 -7.15 10.88 10.06
CA SER A 521 -7.25 10.94 11.53
C SER A 521 -6.04 10.27 12.21
N ARG A 522 -5.51 9.19 11.64
CA ARG A 522 -4.28 8.56 12.13
C ARG A 522 -3.05 9.42 11.87
N ALA A 523 -2.95 10.00 10.67
CA ALA A 523 -1.87 10.90 10.33
C ALA A 523 -1.87 12.14 11.23
N TRP A 524 -3.04 12.71 11.51
CA TRP A 524 -3.18 13.84 12.42
C TRP A 524 -2.66 13.54 13.82
N ARG A 525 -2.98 12.36 14.37
CA ARG A 525 -2.45 11.92 15.66
C ARG A 525 -0.92 11.77 15.70
N GLN A 526 -0.28 11.66 14.53
CA GLN A 526 1.18 11.64 14.41
C GLN A 526 1.77 13.05 14.20
N MET A 527 0.94 14.06 14.06
CA MET A 527 1.37 15.46 13.91
C MET A 527 1.12 16.27 15.18
N VAL A 528 0.19 15.82 16.02
CA VAL A 528 -0.17 16.54 17.26
C VAL A 528 -0.16 15.60 18.46
N MET A 529 0.09 16.16 19.62
CA MET A 529 -0.05 15.48 20.90
C MET A 529 -0.89 16.33 21.86
N THR A 530 -1.52 15.68 22.81
CA THR A 530 -2.24 16.33 23.90
C THR A 530 -1.40 16.20 25.16
N ASP A 531 -1.05 17.32 25.78
CA ASP A 531 -0.27 17.35 27.00
C ASP A 531 -1.12 17.00 28.25
N ALA A 532 -0.48 16.97 29.42
CA ALA A 532 -1.14 16.65 30.68
C ALA A 532 -2.21 17.68 31.10
N SER A 533 -2.15 18.91 30.59
CA SER A 533 -3.17 19.94 30.82
C SER A 533 -4.38 19.82 29.89
N GLY A 534 -4.28 19.00 28.85
CA GLY A 534 -5.31 18.82 27.83
C GLY A 534 -5.12 19.72 26.62
N ASP A 535 -4.03 20.48 26.55
CA ASP A 535 -3.72 21.33 25.42
C ASP A 535 -3.15 20.52 24.25
N VAL A 536 -3.62 20.80 23.04
CA VAL A 536 -3.16 20.14 21.81
C VAL A 536 -2.04 20.96 21.20
N ARG A 537 -0.90 20.33 20.97
CA ARG A 537 0.30 20.97 20.41
C ARG A 537 0.83 20.18 19.21
N ALA A 538 1.43 20.86 18.24
CA ALA A 538 2.14 20.17 17.17
C ALA A 538 3.41 19.49 17.72
N ILE A 539 3.67 18.27 17.31
CA ILE A 539 4.84 17.48 17.77
C ILE A 539 6.14 18.21 17.42
N LYS A 540 6.21 18.88 16.26
CA LYS A 540 7.39 19.69 15.87
C LYS A 540 7.68 20.81 16.87
N ASP A 541 6.65 21.42 17.48
CA ASP A 541 6.82 22.50 18.47
C ASP A 541 7.28 21.94 19.82
N VAL A 542 6.79 20.77 20.18
CA VAL A 542 7.24 20.05 21.38
C VAL A 542 8.71 19.64 21.23
N ILE A 543 9.10 19.14 20.05
CA ILE A 543 10.51 18.85 19.73
C ILE A 543 11.37 20.13 19.83
N ALA A 544 10.89 21.25 19.27
CA ALA A 544 11.61 22.52 19.32
C ALA A 544 11.82 23.02 20.77
N GLN A 545 10.80 22.85 21.62
CA GLN A 545 10.91 23.17 23.05
C GLN A 545 11.94 22.26 23.74
N GLY A 546 11.88 20.94 23.54
CA GLY A 546 12.84 20.00 24.14
C GLY A 546 14.27 20.26 23.69
N MET A 547 14.47 20.64 22.41
CA MET A 547 15.78 21.06 21.93
C MET A 547 16.27 22.32 22.65
N ALA A 548 15.42 23.32 22.85
CA ALA A 548 15.76 24.54 23.58
C ALA A 548 16.09 24.28 25.05
N GLU A 549 15.37 23.38 25.70
CA GLU A 549 15.63 22.90 27.06
C GLU A 549 16.99 22.19 27.14
N ALA A 550 17.28 21.33 26.17
CA ALA A 550 18.56 20.63 26.08
C ALA A 550 19.74 21.58 25.85
N ASP A 551 19.60 22.58 24.97
CA ASP A 551 20.63 23.57 24.69
C ASP A 551 20.93 24.46 25.91
N GLN A 552 19.95 24.64 26.80
CA GLN A 552 20.11 25.37 28.07
C GLN A 552 20.64 24.47 29.20
N GLY A 553 20.84 23.17 28.95
CA GLY A 553 21.22 22.20 29.98
C GLY A 553 20.10 21.92 31.00
N ALA A 554 18.85 22.21 30.64
CA ALA A 554 17.68 22.03 31.50
C ALA A 554 17.11 20.60 31.41
N PHE A 555 17.96 19.57 31.55
CA PHE A 555 17.56 18.16 31.54
C PHE A 555 18.42 17.32 32.49
N ASP A 556 17.91 16.20 32.91
CA ASP A 556 18.64 15.19 33.69
C ASP A 556 18.78 13.92 32.85
N GLN A 557 19.96 13.73 32.24
CA GLN A 557 20.23 12.59 31.37
C GLN A 557 19.89 11.24 32.02
N LYS A 558 20.18 11.08 33.30
CA LYS A 558 19.90 9.81 34.00
C LYS A 558 18.41 9.59 34.20
N ALA A 559 17.67 10.63 34.54
CA ALA A 559 16.21 10.57 34.66
C ALA A 559 15.58 10.31 33.28
N ASP A 560 16.04 10.99 32.23
CA ASP A 560 15.55 10.84 30.86
C ASP A 560 15.81 9.42 30.31
N ILE A 561 17.00 8.86 30.53
CA ILE A 561 17.30 7.46 30.18
C ILE A 561 16.34 6.50 30.90
N ASN A 562 16.09 6.69 32.20
CA ASN A 562 15.19 5.81 32.95
C ASN A 562 13.75 5.89 32.40
N ALA A 563 13.25 7.10 32.11
CA ALA A 563 11.92 7.30 31.54
C ALA A 563 11.80 6.67 30.13
N LEU A 564 12.83 6.86 29.30
CA LEU A 564 12.85 6.27 27.96
C LEU A 564 12.98 4.74 28.02
N MET A 565 13.72 4.19 28.99
CA MET A 565 13.78 2.75 29.27
C MET A 565 12.41 2.16 29.64
N GLU A 566 11.66 2.82 30.56
CA GLU A 566 10.31 2.38 30.91
C GLU A 566 9.41 2.32 29.65
N ARG A 567 9.49 3.32 28.80
CA ARG A 567 8.77 3.39 27.52
C ARG A 567 9.17 2.23 26.59
N LEU A 568 10.47 2.01 26.36
CA LEU A 568 11.00 0.97 25.50
C LEU A 568 10.64 -0.43 26.00
N VAL A 569 10.74 -0.69 27.30
CA VAL A 569 10.32 -1.96 27.91
C VAL A 569 8.82 -2.19 27.71
N GLY A 570 8.00 -1.15 27.89
CA GLY A 570 6.56 -1.21 27.63
C GLY A 570 6.23 -1.52 26.15
N ILE A 571 6.97 -0.93 25.23
CA ILE A 571 6.84 -1.21 23.78
C ILE A 571 7.30 -2.64 23.47
N ARG A 572 8.47 -3.04 23.96
CA ARG A 572 9.02 -4.37 23.75
C ARG A 572 8.04 -5.47 24.17
N ARG A 573 7.45 -5.38 25.36
CA ARG A 573 6.46 -6.36 25.84
C ARG A 573 5.26 -6.53 24.90
N ARG A 574 4.85 -5.46 24.19
CA ARG A 574 3.77 -5.53 23.21
C ARG A 574 4.19 -6.15 21.88
N LEU A 575 5.50 -6.16 21.60
CA LEU A 575 6.07 -6.66 20.34
C LEU A 575 6.68 -8.06 20.46
N GLU A 576 6.94 -8.56 21.68
CA GLU A 576 7.58 -9.87 21.94
C GLU A 576 6.89 -11.04 21.23
N ALA A 577 5.58 -11.00 21.09
CA ALA A 577 4.83 -12.04 20.36
C ALA A 577 4.92 -11.94 18.83
N ARG A 578 5.60 -10.91 18.30
CA ARG A 578 5.60 -10.56 16.87
C ARG A 578 6.99 -10.41 16.27
N ILE A 579 7.98 -10.13 17.08
CA ILE A 579 9.36 -9.85 16.66
C ILE A 579 10.30 -10.69 17.48
N ASP A 580 11.05 -11.54 16.81
CA ASP A 580 12.12 -12.31 17.42
C ASP A 580 13.40 -11.47 17.58
N GLY A 581 14.22 -11.79 18.58
CA GLY A 581 15.52 -11.16 18.79
C GLY A 581 15.47 -9.72 19.30
N LEU A 582 14.37 -9.30 19.94
CA LEU A 582 14.29 -7.99 20.59
C LEU A 582 15.38 -7.87 21.68
N PRO A 583 16.07 -6.72 21.78
CA PRO A 583 17.15 -6.51 22.75
C PRO A 583 16.64 -6.55 24.19
N ASP A 584 17.47 -7.04 25.11
CA ASP A 584 17.18 -7.02 26.54
C ASP A 584 17.39 -5.62 27.15
N ASP A 585 17.04 -5.49 28.44
CA ASP A 585 17.12 -4.21 29.15
C ASP A 585 18.55 -3.69 29.26
N ALA A 586 19.55 -4.58 29.40
CA ALA A 586 20.94 -4.19 29.51
C ALA A 586 21.45 -3.63 28.18
N THR A 587 21.14 -4.29 27.09
CA THR A 587 21.50 -3.85 25.72
C THR A 587 20.86 -2.52 25.38
N LEU A 588 19.56 -2.35 25.70
CA LEU A 588 18.84 -1.08 25.47
C LEU A 588 19.47 0.06 26.28
N ARG A 589 19.75 -0.18 27.57
CA ARG A 589 20.36 0.83 28.43
C ARG A 589 21.75 1.24 27.96
N ASP A 590 22.61 0.27 27.68
CA ASP A 590 23.96 0.51 27.16
C ASP A 590 23.93 1.30 25.84
N HIS A 591 22.94 1.05 24.97
CA HIS A 591 22.75 1.82 23.75
C HIS A 591 22.39 3.29 24.08
N LEU A 592 21.42 3.53 24.96
CA LEU A 592 20.98 4.87 25.33
C LEU A 592 22.08 5.67 26.06
N GLU A 593 22.88 5.01 26.91
CA GLU A 593 23.99 5.66 27.64
C GLU A 593 25.11 6.14 26.72
N ARG A 594 25.23 5.58 25.52
CA ARG A 594 26.21 6.01 24.49
C ARG A 594 25.72 7.22 23.65
N LEU A 595 24.41 7.53 23.74
CA LEU A 595 23.86 8.67 22.99
C LEU A 595 24.13 9.98 23.74
N PRO A 596 24.24 11.11 22.99
CA PRO A 596 24.28 12.42 23.61
C PRO A 596 23.05 12.67 24.49
N GLY A 597 23.24 13.24 25.68
CA GLY A 597 22.13 13.52 26.61
C GLY A 597 21.06 14.42 26.00
N GLN A 598 21.45 15.40 25.19
CA GLN A 598 20.53 16.26 24.43
C GLN A 598 19.63 15.46 23.48
N LEU A 599 20.19 14.48 22.78
CA LEU A 599 19.41 13.59 21.92
C LEU A 599 18.41 12.78 22.73
N VAL A 600 18.86 12.13 23.82
CA VAL A 600 17.97 11.34 24.70
C VAL A 600 16.79 12.16 25.20
N HIS A 601 17.05 13.39 25.64
CA HIS A 601 16.02 14.35 26.08
C HIS A 601 15.01 14.63 24.95
N THR A 602 15.50 14.98 23.77
CA THR A 602 14.65 15.25 22.58
C THR A 602 13.80 14.04 22.19
N LEU A 603 14.35 12.82 22.25
CA LEU A 603 13.61 11.60 21.98
C LEU A 603 12.49 11.37 23.01
N LEU A 604 12.79 11.62 24.29
CA LEU A 604 11.83 11.46 25.38
C LEU A 604 10.64 12.42 25.21
N VAL A 605 10.89 13.70 24.98
CA VAL A 605 9.83 14.72 24.88
C VAL A 605 8.99 14.59 23.61
N SER A 606 9.54 14.04 22.53
CA SER A 606 8.82 13.84 21.28
C SER A 606 7.71 12.78 21.37
N ASP A 607 7.61 12.08 22.51
CA ASP A 607 6.70 10.98 22.82
C ASP A 607 6.79 9.78 21.86
N ALA A 608 6.13 8.68 22.23
CA ALA A 608 6.11 7.44 21.45
C ALA A 608 4.99 7.46 20.40
N TRP A 609 5.19 6.72 19.33
CA TRP A 609 4.09 6.38 18.46
C TRP A 609 3.02 5.60 19.23
N ASP A 610 1.76 5.89 18.94
CA ASP A 610 0.70 4.98 19.34
C ASP A 610 0.91 3.65 18.57
N THR A 611 1.37 2.63 19.29
CA THR A 611 1.65 1.31 18.71
C THR A 611 0.41 0.65 18.09
N ARG A 612 -0.79 1.05 18.52
CA ARG A 612 -2.05 0.68 17.87
C ARG A 612 -2.19 1.30 16.48
N ASN A 613 -1.51 2.42 16.23
CA ASN A 613 -1.47 3.06 14.91
C ASN A 613 -0.33 2.52 14.04
N VAL A 614 0.79 2.08 14.60
CA VAL A 614 1.96 1.56 13.85
C VAL A 614 1.64 0.21 13.21
N GLY A 615 1.00 -0.67 13.95
CA GLY A 615 0.53 -1.95 13.46
C GLY A 615 -0.81 -1.90 12.77
N GLY A 616 -1.25 -0.73 12.45
CA GLY A 616 -2.59 -0.31 12.28
C GLY A 616 -3.50 -1.15 11.45
N GLU A 617 -4.68 -1.29 11.93
CA GLU A 617 -5.81 -1.77 11.18
C GLU A 617 -5.88 -1.11 9.81
N GLU A 618 -5.61 -1.85 8.75
CA GLU A 618 -5.97 -1.43 7.40
C GLU A 618 -7.49 -1.26 7.33
N VAL A 619 -7.93 -0.29 6.55
CA VAL A 619 -9.35 -0.15 6.27
C VAL A 619 -9.79 -1.35 5.44
N ASP A 620 -10.62 -2.22 6.00
CA ASP A 620 -11.21 -3.31 5.23
C ASP A 620 -12.35 -2.77 4.37
N VAL A 621 -12.02 -2.48 3.12
CA VAL A 621 -13.02 -2.04 2.14
C VAL A 621 -13.93 -3.18 1.67
N GLU A 622 -13.60 -4.43 1.93
CA GLU A 622 -14.34 -5.60 1.47
C GLU A 622 -15.77 -5.64 2.01
N TRP A 623 -15.98 -5.27 3.28
CA TRP A 623 -17.31 -5.29 3.85
C TRP A 623 -18.28 -4.29 3.17
N LEU A 624 -17.77 -3.18 2.62
CA LEU A 624 -18.55 -2.25 1.83
C LEU A 624 -18.81 -2.74 0.40
N LEU A 625 -17.91 -3.60 -0.11
CA LEU A 625 -18.01 -4.14 -1.47
C LEU A 625 -18.80 -5.44 -1.54
N LYS A 626 -19.04 -6.11 -0.41
CA LYS A 626 -19.91 -7.31 -0.37
C LYS A 626 -21.32 -6.90 -0.79
N PRO A 627 -21.98 -7.68 -1.68
CA PRO A 627 -23.40 -7.49 -1.95
C PRO A 627 -24.16 -7.54 -0.61
N ALA A 628 -25.10 -6.63 -0.40
CA ALA A 628 -26.04 -6.78 0.71
C ALA A 628 -26.66 -8.18 0.59
N ALA A 629 -26.57 -8.97 1.65
CA ALA A 629 -27.33 -10.21 1.71
C ALA A 629 -28.78 -9.85 1.39
N THR A 630 -29.34 -10.44 0.34
CA THR A 630 -30.76 -10.30 0.01
C THR A 630 -31.53 -10.83 1.20
N THR A 631 -31.87 -9.92 2.12
CA THR A 631 -32.88 -10.20 3.14
C THR A 631 -34.18 -10.24 2.35
N GLU A 632 -34.64 -11.42 2.02
CA GLU A 632 -36.03 -11.57 1.62
C GLU A 632 -36.87 -11.00 2.76
N LEU A 633 -37.41 -9.82 2.54
CA LEU A 633 -38.50 -9.27 3.36
C LEU A 633 -39.66 -10.28 3.23
N LYS A 634 -39.85 -11.10 4.26
CA LYS A 634 -41.07 -11.86 4.47
C LYS A 634 -42.17 -10.92 4.95
#